data_c978aafc51e231cbb595149280ac1a3d
#
_entry.id   c978aafc51e231cbb595149280ac1a3d
#
_cell.length_a   1.000
_cell.length_b   1.000
_cell.length_c   1.000
_cell.angle_alpha   90.00
_cell.angle_beta   90.00
_cell.angle_gamma   90.00
#
_symmetry.space_group_name_H-M   'P 1'
#
loop_
_entity.id
_entity.type
_entity.pdbx_description
1 polymer ?
#
loop_
_entity_poly.entity_id
_entity_poly.type
_entity_poly.pdbx_seq_one_letter_code
_entity_poly.pdbx_strand_id
1 'polypeptide(L)'
;MNKNDDAVRSLGAFAKGQIQQLSYVFTIKSPYTVTTEPKEGVVDYAKNAPHKQYSAHLKYDFWELESNKTPYTAGTYVGKKKVLNLAIGGVYQKDMMSELQGGIPKYYDYRNFSAELFLDTPLSERNDAITINAGYYYTDFGRDHIRYIGNNNGSPSIMKVSSNEYLNGAGAAYPMMGSGSTYTL
;
A
#
# COMPACT_ATOMS: atom_id res chain seq x y z
N MET A 1 7.98 13.72 -16.97
CA MET A 1 7.84 12.28 -16.74
C MET A 1 7.05 12.07 -15.45
N ASN A 2 6.00 11.28 -15.47
CA ASN A 2 5.10 11.13 -14.34
C ASN A 2 5.78 10.29 -13.25
N LYS A 3 5.95 10.81 -12.04
CA LYS A 3 6.59 10.10 -10.92
C LYS A 3 5.90 8.76 -10.59
N ASN A 4 4.62 8.61 -10.92
CA ASN A 4 3.91 7.36 -10.72
C ASN A 4 4.31 6.26 -11.72
N ASP A 5 4.67 6.63 -12.94
CA ASP A 5 5.13 5.65 -13.93
C ASP A 5 6.47 5.03 -13.53
N ASP A 6 7.33 5.80 -12.90
CA ASP A 6 8.62 5.30 -12.39
C ASP A 6 8.42 4.35 -11.19
N ALA A 7 7.39 4.57 -10.36
CA ALA A 7 7.07 3.69 -9.25
C ALA A 7 6.48 2.34 -9.69
N VAL A 8 5.84 2.29 -10.84
CA VAL A 8 5.24 1.06 -11.40
C VAL A 8 6.26 0.18 -12.10
N ARG A 9 7.35 0.76 -12.60
CA ARG A 9 8.40 0.05 -13.36
C ARG A 9 9.66 -0.11 -12.52
N SER A 10 9.73 -1.16 -11.73
CA SER A 10 10.93 -1.49 -10.96
C SER A 10 11.49 -2.83 -11.41
N LEU A 11 12.81 -2.91 -11.50
CA LEU A 11 13.49 -4.19 -11.68
C LEU A 11 13.39 -5.00 -10.39
N GLY A 12 12.93 -6.23 -10.49
CA GLY A 12 12.78 -7.09 -9.31
C GLY A 12 12.58 -8.55 -9.67
N ALA A 13 12.47 -9.36 -8.65
CA ALA A 13 12.12 -10.77 -8.75
C ALA A 13 10.94 -11.05 -7.81
N PHE A 14 10.13 -12.03 -8.15
CA PHE A 14 9.05 -12.48 -7.29
C PHE A 14 8.93 -14.00 -7.31
N ALA A 15 8.40 -14.54 -6.23
CA ALA A 15 7.94 -15.92 -6.12
C ALA A 15 6.45 -15.91 -5.80
N LYS A 16 5.66 -16.64 -6.58
CA LYS A 16 4.22 -16.77 -6.41
C LYS A 16 3.82 -18.24 -6.47
N GLY A 17 2.97 -18.65 -5.58
CA GLY A 17 2.47 -20.03 -5.56
C GLY A 17 1.22 -20.21 -4.73
N GLN A 18 0.74 -21.45 -4.75
CA GLN A 18 -0.38 -21.91 -3.94
C GLN A 18 -0.10 -23.32 -3.46
N ILE A 19 -0.26 -23.53 -2.18
CA ILE A 19 -0.11 -24.84 -1.50
C ILE A 19 -1.43 -25.10 -0.78
N GLN A 20 -2.25 -25.99 -1.34
CA GLN A 20 -3.60 -26.24 -0.85
C GLN A 20 -4.40 -24.92 -0.74
N GLN A 21 -4.86 -24.56 0.45
CA GLN A 21 -5.62 -23.33 0.72
C GLN A 21 -4.76 -22.06 0.87
N LEU A 22 -3.42 -22.20 0.96
CA LEU A 22 -2.53 -21.08 1.16
C LEU A 22 -1.96 -20.58 -0.16
N SER A 23 -2.27 -19.37 -0.53
CA SER A 23 -1.63 -18.63 -1.63
C SER A 23 -0.58 -17.68 -1.08
N TYR A 24 0.53 -17.52 -1.79
CA TYR A 24 1.61 -16.63 -1.38
C TYR A 24 2.22 -15.88 -2.56
N VAL A 25 2.69 -14.67 -2.29
CA VAL A 25 3.53 -13.87 -3.18
C VAL A 25 4.62 -13.22 -2.34
N PHE A 26 5.86 -13.39 -2.75
CA PHE A 26 7.02 -12.69 -2.20
C PHE A 26 7.69 -11.90 -3.30
N THR A 27 8.10 -10.68 -3.02
CA THR A 27 8.73 -9.80 -4.01
C THR A 27 9.95 -9.12 -3.42
N ILE A 28 11.00 -9.03 -4.22
CA ILE A 28 12.14 -8.15 -3.98
C ILE A 28 12.32 -7.25 -5.21
N LYS A 29 12.38 -5.95 -5.00
CA LYS A 29 12.54 -5.01 -6.11
C LYS A 29 13.54 -3.90 -5.82
N SER A 30 14.08 -3.31 -6.87
CA SER A 30 14.94 -2.13 -6.78
C SER A 30 14.15 -0.96 -6.18
N PRO A 31 14.82 -0.10 -5.41
CA PRO A 31 14.19 1.10 -4.89
C PRO A 31 13.69 2.00 -6.02
N TYR A 32 12.72 2.82 -5.71
CA TYR A 32 12.31 3.90 -6.57
C TYR A 32 13.42 4.94 -6.65
N THR A 33 13.84 5.30 -7.87
CA THR A 33 14.92 6.26 -8.07
C THR A 33 14.39 7.69 -7.99
N VAL A 34 14.85 8.44 -7.00
CA VAL A 34 14.54 9.85 -6.81
C VAL A 34 15.83 10.65 -6.89
N THR A 35 15.79 11.71 -7.67
CA THR A 35 16.94 12.63 -7.87
C THR A 35 16.78 13.95 -7.13
N THR A 36 15.61 14.18 -6.53
CA THR A 36 15.32 15.41 -5.78
C THR A 36 16.08 15.42 -4.46
N GLU A 37 16.68 16.54 -4.12
CA GLU A 37 17.34 16.72 -2.84
C GLU A 37 16.31 16.76 -1.70
N PRO A 38 16.67 16.23 -0.51
CA PRO A 38 15.82 16.33 0.66
C PRO A 38 15.65 17.80 1.07
N LYS A 39 14.49 18.12 1.64
CA LYS A 39 14.14 19.48 2.06
C LYS A 39 14.06 19.57 3.57
N GLU A 40 14.31 20.77 4.09
CA GLU A 40 14.21 21.04 5.53
C GLU A 40 12.77 20.85 6.02
N GLY A 41 12.60 19.95 6.98
CA GLY A 41 11.33 19.68 7.62
C GLY A 41 10.27 19.04 6.73
N VAL A 42 10.63 18.50 5.57
CA VAL A 42 9.71 17.81 4.64
C VAL A 42 10.18 16.38 4.43
N VAL A 43 9.41 15.42 4.89
CA VAL A 43 9.66 14.00 4.62
C VAL A 43 9.17 13.64 3.22
N ASP A 44 10.06 13.21 2.36
CA ASP A 44 9.78 12.74 1.01
C ASP A 44 10.68 11.53 0.67
N TYR A 45 10.50 10.94 -0.49
CA TYR A 45 11.33 9.82 -0.93
C TYR A 45 12.81 10.19 -0.92
N ALA A 46 13.62 9.33 -0.34
CA ALA A 46 15.06 9.54 -0.23
C ALA A 46 15.72 9.53 -1.61
N LYS A 47 16.63 10.49 -1.81
CA LYS A 47 17.46 10.53 -3.02
C LYS A 47 18.34 9.30 -3.08
N ASN A 48 18.26 8.57 -4.21
CA ASN A 48 19.08 7.38 -4.46
C ASN A 48 19.04 6.36 -3.30
N ALA A 49 17.86 6.07 -2.77
CA ALA A 49 17.69 5.08 -1.70
C ALA A 49 18.44 3.76 -2.02
N PRO A 50 19.39 3.32 -1.18
CA PRO A 50 20.30 2.23 -1.54
C PRO A 50 19.69 0.84 -1.31
N HIS A 51 18.64 0.74 -0.51
CA HIS A 51 18.11 -0.54 -0.04
C HIS A 51 16.97 -1.05 -0.91
N LYS A 52 16.94 -2.37 -1.11
CA LYS A 52 15.86 -3.05 -1.83
C LYS A 52 14.55 -2.95 -1.03
N GLN A 53 13.44 -2.99 -1.76
CA GLN A 53 12.13 -3.13 -1.18
C GLN A 53 11.72 -4.60 -1.19
N TYR A 54 11.17 -5.05 -0.08
CA TYR A 54 10.64 -6.41 0.12
C TYR A 54 9.13 -6.33 0.32
N SER A 55 8.40 -7.26 -0.26
CA SER A 55 6.98 -7.42 0.04
C SER A 55 6.60 -8.88 0.15
N ALA A 56 5.58 -9.12 0.97
CA ALA A 56 4.98 -10.42 1.13
C ALA A 56 3.45 -10.27 1.16
N HIS A 57 2.76 -11.24 0.58
CA HIS A 57 1.31 -11.37 0.66
C HIS A 57 0.98 -12.85 0.82
N LEU A 58 0.17 -13.15 1.83
CA LEU A 58 -0.32 -14.49 2.14
C LEU A 58 -1.85 -14.42 2.18
N LYS A 59 -2.51 -15.37 1.52
CA LYS A 59 -3.98 -15.50 1.56
C LYS A 59 -4.33 -16.94 1.87
N TYR A 60 -5.21 -17.15 2.83
CA TYR A 60 -5.75 -18.46 3.19
C TYR A 60 -7.24 -18.54 2.88
N ASP A 61 -7.61 -19.48 2.02
CA ASP A 61 -9.00 -19.75 1.64
C ASP A 61 -9.58 -20.81 2.59
N PHE A 62 -10.52 -20.41 3.47
CA PHE A 62 -11.15 -21.33 4.43
C PHE A 62 -12.19 -22.24 3.78
N TRP A 63 -12.83 -21.75 2.72
CA TRP A 63 -13.89 -22.47 2.00
C TRP A 63 -13.42 -22.84 0.59
N GLU A 64 -14.17 -22.41 -0.44
CA GLU A 64 -13.80 -22.71 -1.81
C GLU A 64 -12.56 -21.92 -2.26
N LEU A 65 -11.64 -22.63 -2.89
CA LEU A 65 -10.40 -22.05 -3.38
C LEU A 65 -10.64 -20.99 -4.44
N GLU A 66 -9.98 -19.87 -4.28
CA GLU A 66 -9.87 -18.87 -5.34
C GLU A 66 -8.60 -19.10 -6.17
N SER A 67 -8.74 -18.91 -7.49
CA SER A 67 -7.59 -19.01 -8.38
C SER A 67 -6.60 -17.87 -8.15
N ASN A 68 -5.32 -18.19 -8.02
CA ASN A 68 -4.24 -17.21 -7.98
C ASN A 68 -3.53 -17.04 -9.34
N LYS A 69 -4.10 -17.55 -10.43
CA LYS A 69 -3.49 -17.49 -11.78
C LYS A 69 -3.45 -16.05 -12.33
N THR A 70 -4.44 -15.25 -11.97
CA THR A 70 -4.53 -13.84 -12.36
C THR A 70 -4.02 -12.94 -11.22
N PRO A 71 -3.61 -11.70 -11.49
CA PRO A 71 -3.25 -10.75 -10.44
C PRO A 71 -4.47 -10.15 -9.72
N TYR A 72 -5.68 -10.45 -10.17
CA TYR A 72 -6.92 -9.92 -9.65
C TYR A 72 -7.76 -11.03 -9.04
N THR A 73 -8.45 -10.72 -7.94
CA THR A 73 -9.49 -11.54 -7.34
C THR A 73 -10.87 -10.96 -7.69
N ALA A 74 -11.89 -11.78 -7.66
CA ALA A 74 -13.25 -11.30 -7.88
C ALA A 74 -13.72 -10.48 -6.68
N GLY A 75 -14.39 -9.37 -6.93
CA GLY A 75 -15.02 -8.57 -5.87
C GLY A 75 -16.35 -9.17 -5.39
N THR A 76 -16.96 -10.05 -6.16
CA THR A 76 -18.13 -10.86 -5.79
C THR A 76 -18.31 -12.01 -6.79
N TYR A 77 -18.86 -13.10 -6.31
CA TYR A 77 -19.26 -14.26 -7.14
C TYR A 77 -20.78 -14.32 -7.38
N VAL A 78 -21.51 -13.34 -6.82
CA VAL A 78 -22.98 -13.22 -6.97
C VAL A 78 -23.69 -14.54 -6.65
N GLY A 79 -23.35 -15.14 -5.50
CA GLY A 79 -23.93 -16.39 -5.02
C GLY A 79 -23.52 -17.67 -5.76
N LYS A 80 -22.61 -17.61 -6.74
CA LYS A 80 -22.15 -18.79 -7.50
C LYS A 80 -21.05 -19.57 -6.78
N LYS A 81 -20.49 -19.01 -5.75
CA LYS A 81 -19.35 -19.57 -5.00
C LYS A 81 -19.45 -19.20 -3.54
N LYS A 82 -18.94 -20.08 -2.67
CA LYS A 82 -18.81 -19.81 -1.23
C LYS A 82 -17.35 -19.54 -0.91
N VAL A 83 -17.04 -18.29 -0.64
CA VAL A 83 -15.68 -17.86 -0.35
C VAL A 83 -15.61 -17.23 1.03
N LEU A 84 -14.67 -17.67 1.82
CA LEU A 84 -14.20 -17.00 3.02
C LEU A 84 -12.69 -17.08 3.00
N ASN A 85 -12.02 -15.94 2.99
CA ASN A 85 -10.58 -15.90 3.08
C ASN A 85 -10.07 -14.81 4.00
N LEU A 86 -8.86 -15.01 4.48
CA LEU A 86 -8.07 -14.03 5.22
C LEU A 86 -6.77 -13.79 4.44
N ALA A 87 -6.50 -12.55 4.12
CA ALA A 87 -5.25 -12.12 3.52
C ALA A 87 -4.48 -11.23 4.48
N ILE A 88 -3.16 -11.42 4.52
CA ILE A 88 -2.23 -10.53 5.20
C ILE A 88 -1.12 -10.15 4.24
N GLY A 89 -0.66 -8.92 4.33
CA GLY A 89 0.41 -8.44 3.47
C GLY A 89 1.27 -7.41 4.15
N GLY A 90 2.45 -7.19 3.58
CA GLY A 90 3.34 -6.16 4.07
C GLY A 90 4.41 -5.77 3.07
N VAL A 91 4.90 -4.56 3.24
CA VAL A 91 6.00 -4.00 2.46
C VAL A 91 6.99 -3.37 3.42
N TYR A 92 8.27 -3.59 3.16
CA TYR A 92 9.35 -2.97 3.91
C TYR A 92 10.45 -2.47 2.98
N GLN A 93 10.93 -1.27 3.23
CA GLN A 93 12.15 -0.75 2.62
C GLN A 93 12.89 0.14 3.62
N LYS A 94 14.13 -0.21 3.88
CA LYS A 94 15.01 0.57 4.74
C LYS A 94 15.41 1.87 4.03
N ASP A 95 15.45 2.97 4.82
CA ASP A 95 15.90 4.30 4.38
C ASP A 95 15.20 4.78 3.08
N MET A 96 13.91 4.48 2.94
CA MET A 96 13.14 4.87 1.75
C MET A 96 12.78 6.35 1.73
N MET A 97 12.65 6.95 2.91
CA MET A 97 12.23 8.33 3.06
C MET A 97 13.33 9.15 3.73
N SER A 98 13.38 10.45 3.46
CA SER A 98 14.33 11.35 4.06
C SER A 98 13.81 12.77 4.20
N GLU A 99 14.37 13.50 5.16
CA GLU A 99 14.23 14.94 5.31
C GLU A 99 15.56 15.56 5.71
N LEU A 100 15.68 16.88 5.65
CA LEU A 100 16.73 17.60 6.34
C LEU A 100 16.24 18.07 7.71
N GLN A 101 17.07 17.90 8.73
CA GLN A 101 16.88 18.46 10.06
C GLN A 101 18.13 19.25 10.45
N GLY A 102 18.04 20.59 10.42
CA GLY A 102 19.21 21.45 10.65
C GLY A 102 20.31 21.26 9.60
N GLY A 103 19.94 21.02 8.36
CA GLY A 103 20.88 20.76 7.25
C GLY A 103 21.46 19.34 7.20
N ILE A 104 21.08 18.45 8.15
CA ILE A 104 21.57 17.07 8.20
C ILE A 104 20.49 16.13 7.66
N PRO A 105 20.81 15.24 6.69
CA PRO A 105 19.86 14.25 6.20
C PRO A 105 19.51 13.24 7.29
N LYS A 106 18.21 13.05 7.52
CA LYS A 106 17.66 12.02 8.38
C LYS A 106 16.80 11.07 7.54
N TYR A 107 16.98 9.78 7.74
CA TYR A 107 16.32 8.74 6.97
C TYR A 107 15.27 8.02 7.80
N TYR A 108 14.23 7.50 7.12
CA TYR A 108 13.15 6.72 7.69
C TYR A 108 12.87 5.50 6.84
N ASP A 109 12.55 4.40 7.52
CA ASP A 109 12.11 3.19 6.87
C ASP A 109 10.66 3.35 6.38
N TYR A 110 10.36 2.72 5.27
CA TYR A 110 8.99 2.51 4.84
C TYR A 110 8.47 1.17 5.35
N ARG A 111 7.31 1.19 5.98
CA ARG A 111 6.62 0.01 6.47
C ARG A 111 5.15 0.09 6.09
N ASN A 112 4.66 -0.99 5.55
CA ASN A 112 3.23 -1.17 5.30
C ASN A 112 2.82 -2.55 5.78
N PHE A 113 1.65 -2.63 6.39
CA PHE A 113 1.01 -3.87 6.78
C PHE A 113 -0.47 -3.79 6.41
N SER A 114 -1.02 -4.90 5.94
CA SER A 114 -2.46 -5.04 5.71
C SER A 114 -2.97 -6.40 6.20
N ALA A 115 -4.23 -6.39 6.63
CA ALA A 115 -5.00 -7.60 6.89
C ALA A 115 -6.41 -7.41 6.34
N GLU A 116 -6.91 -8.37 5.58
CA GLU A 116 -8.21 -8.31 4.91
C GLU A 116 -8.98 -9.60 5.13
N LEU A 117 -10.25 -9.48 5.48
CA LEU A 117 -11.21 -10.57 5.54
C LEU A 117 -12.23 -10.38 4.42
N PHE A 118 -12.37 -11.37 3.57
CA PHE A 118 -13.35 -11.38 2.51
C PHE A 118 -14.31 -12.56 2.66
N LEU A 119 -15.60 -12.26 2.65
CA LEU A 119 -16.70 -13.22 2.66
C LEU A 119 -17.59 -12.98 1.45
N ASP A 120 -17.87 -14.01 0.68
CA ASP A 120 -18.91 -14.01 -0.36
C ASP A 120 -19.63 -15.36 -0.32
N THR A 121 -20.94 -15.34 -0.09
CA THR A 121 -21.71 -16.56 0.05
C THR A 121 -23.17 -16.36 -0.35
N PRO A 122 -23.79 -17.36 -1.03
CA PRO A 122 -25.24 -17.36 -1.24
C PRO A 122 -25.97 -17.42 0.10
N LEU A 123 -27.06 -16.68 0.22
CA LEU A 123 -27.94 -16.68 1.40
C LEU A 123 -29.10 -17.66 1.25
N SER A 124 -29.58 -17.87 0.04
CA SER A 124 -30.72 -18.73 -0.23
C SER A 124 -30.65 -19.31 -1.66
N GLU A 125 -31.57 -20.23 -1.97
CA GLU A 125 -31.74 -20.76 -3.32
C GLU A 125 -32.30 -19.72 -4.32
N ARG A 126 -32.66 -18.52 -3.87
CA ARG A 126 -33.25 -17.43 -4.66
C ARG A 126 -32.24 -16.53 -5.35
N ASN A 127 -30.97 -16.95 -5.48
CA ASN A 127 -29.86 -16.15 -6.01
C ASN A 127 -29.50 -14.90 -5.17
N ASP A 128 -29.85 -14.86 -3.91
CA ASP A 128 -29.40 -13.83 -2.99
C ASP A 128 -28.00 -14.17 -2.50
N ALA A 129 -27.13 -13.18 -2.40
CA ALA A 129 -25.77 -13.35 -1.90
C ALA A 129 -25.42 -12.21 -0.95
N ILE A 130 -24.53 -12.51 -0.02
CA ILE A 130 -23.90 -11.50 0.83
C ILE A 130 -22.41 -11.44 0.51
N THR A 131 -21.90 -10.24 0.30
CA THR A 131 -20.47 -9.96 0.13
C THR A 131 -20.04 -8.99 1.21
N ILE A 132 -19.02 -9.33 1.98
CA ILE A 132 -18.42 -8.49 3.02
C ILE A 132 -16.92 -8.44 2.78
N ASN A 133 -16.36 -7.24 2.80
CA ASN A 133 -14.92 -7.04 2.78
C ASN A 133 -14.55 -6.13 3.96
N ALA A 134 -13.75 -6.64 4.88
CA ALA A 134 -13.24 -5.87 6.00
C ALA A 134 -11.70 -5.83 5.93
N GLY A 135 -11.13 -4.64 6.06
CA GLY A 135 -9.69 -4.44 5.93
C GLY A 135 -9.13 -3.52 7.00
N TYR A 136 -7.90 -3.83 7.39
CA TYR A 136 -7.03 -2.99 8.19
C TYR A 136 -5.73 -2.74 7.44
N TYR A 137 -5.32 -1.49 7.37
CA TYR A 137 -4.08 -1.06 6.71
C TYR A 137 -3.32 -0.14 7.64
N TYR A 138 -2.05 -0.43 7.81
CA TYR A 138 -1.09 0.43 8.51
C TYR A 138 0.01 0.83 7.55
N THR A 139 0.34 2.11 7.51
CA THR A 139 1.42 2.62 6.68
C THR A 139 2.27 3.60 7.47
N ASP A 140 3.59 3.45 7.38
CA ASP A 140 4.56 4.34 7.96
C ASP A 140 5.54 4.80 6.86
N PHE A 141 5.48 6.08 6.55
CA PHE A 141 6.38 6.77 5.62
C PHE A 141 7.38 7.67 6.36
N GLY A 142 7.54 7.48 7.67
CA GLY A 142 8.29 8.40 8.51
C GLY A 142 7.39 9.45 9.15
N ARG A 143 8.05 10.38 9.85
CA ARG A 143 7.39 11.34 10.72
C ARG A 143 6.48 12.28 9.91
N ASP A 144 5.22 12.36 10.31
CA ASP A 144 4.22 13.31 9.78
C ASP A 144 4.11 13.34 8.24
N HIS A 145 4.45 12.25 7.57
CA HIS A 145 4.31 12.19 6.13
C HIS A 145 2.84 12.09 5.74
N ILE A 146 2.39 13.07 4.98
CA ILE A 146 1.07 13.09 4.33
C ILE A 146 1.27 13.50 2.89
N ARG A 147 0.59 12.83 1.99
CA ARG A 147 0.69 13.07 0.56
C ARG A 147 -0.67 13.23 -0.07
N TYR A 148 -0.82 14.24 -0.88
CA TYR A 148 -1.96 14.38 -1.76
C TYR A 148 -1.79 13.47 -2.99
N ILE A 149 -2.79 12.69 -3.29
CA ILE A 149 -2.87 11.89 -4.50
C ILE A 149 -4.01 12.46 -5.34
N GLY A 150 -3.67 13.35 -6.27
CA GLY A 150 -4.61 13.88 -7.26
C GLY A 150 -4.60 13.02 -8.53
N ASN A 151 -5.36 13.45 -9.53
CA ASN A 151 -5.41 12.79 -10.83
C ASN A 151 -4.05 12.72 -11.53
N ASN A 152 -3.09 13.55 -11.13
CA ASN A 152 -1.78 13.70 -11.75
C ASN A 152 -0.64 13.67 -10.74
N ASN A 153 -0.54 12.66 -9.89
CA ASN A 153 0.51 12.48 -8.89
C ASN A 153 0.32 13.21 -7.56
N GLY A 154 0.80 12.56 -6.55
CA GLY A 154 0.88 13.15 -5.24
C GLY A 154 1.91 14.28 -5.17
N SER A 155 1.54 15.38 -4.56
CA SER A 155 2.51 16.36 -4.11
C SER A 155 3.23 15.86 -2.87
N PRO A 156 4.52 16.17 -2.67
CA PRO A 156 5.20 15.83 -1.43
C PRO A 156 4.49 16.48 -0.25
N SER A 157 4.52 15.81 0.88
CA SER A 157 3.95 16.33 2.10
C SER A 157 4.71 17.53 2.61
N ILE A 158 4.02 18.40 3.28
CA ILE A 158 4.56 19.48 4.07
C ILE A 158 4.41 19.09 5.53
N MET A 159 5.49 19.15 6.28
CA MET A 159 5.55 18.60 7.63
C MET A 159 5.15 19.53 8.74
N LYS A 160 5.21 20.81 8.55
CA LYS A 160 4.75 21.74 9.57
C LYS A 160 3.37 22.21 9.24
N VAL A 161 2.43 21.58 9.89
CA VAL A 161 1.12 22.13 10.03
C VAL A 161 1.17 23.08 11.21
N SER A 162 1.23 24.36 10.97
CA SER A 162 0.62 25.27 11.92
C SER A 162 -0.88 24.95 11.91
N SER A 163 -1.53 25.04 13.03
CA SER A 163 -2.85 24.49 13.33
C SER A 163 -3.99 24.74 12.34
N ASN A 164 -3.77 25.39 11.22
CA ASN A 164 -4.77 25.73 10.20
C ASN A 164 -4.26 25.66 8.75
N GLU A 165 -3.03 25.26 8.49
CA GLU A 165 -2.52 25.13 7.12
C GLU A 165 -2.39 23.66 6.74
N TYR A 166 -3.19 23.29 5.81
CA TYR A 166 -3.16 21.96 5.22
C TYR A 166 -2.28 21.94 4.02
N LEU A 167 -1.59 21.19 4.07
CA LEU A 167 -0.69 20.20 3.69
C LEU A 167 -0.47 19.98 2.21
N ASN A 168 -1.31 20.37 1.42
CA ASN A 168 -1.15 20.20 0.02
C ASN A 168 -1.29 21.56 -0.64
N GLY A 169 -0.32 22.34 -0.69
CA GLY A 169 -0.35 23.69 -1.30
C GLY A 169 -1.12 23.86 -2.61
N ALA A 170 -1.89 22.87 -3.02
CA ALA A 170 -2.73 22.87 -4.21
C ALA A 170 -4.23 23.02 -3.90
N GLY A 171 -4.61 23.25 -2.64
CA GLY A 171 -6.01 23.43 -2.25
C GLY A 171 -6.89 22.20 -2.35
N ALA A 172 -6.32 21.02 -2.49
CA ALA A 172 -7.09 19.78 -2.44
C ALA A 172 -7.45 19.43 -1.01
N ALA A 173 -8.71 19.14 -0.80
CA ALA A 173 -9.30 19.03 0.52
C ALA A 173 -8.86 17.78 1.33
N TYR A 174 -8.22 16.78 0.70
CA TYR A 174 -7.99 15.50 1.36
C TYR A 174 -6.60 14.93 1.08
N PRO A 175 -5.79 14.70 2.14
CA PRO A 175 -4.64 13.83 2.02
C PRO A 175 -5.15 12.42 1.78
N MET A 176 -4.62 11.76 0.77
CA MET A 176 -5.07 10.41 0.40
C MET A 176 -4.07 9.34 0.80
N MET A 177 -2.90 9.71 1.30
CA MET A 177 -1.86 8.80 1.73
C MET A 177 -1.01 9.45 2.83
N GLY A 178 -0.70 8.70 3.86
CA GLY A 178 0.11 9.19 4.97
C GLY A 178 0.49 8.06 5.92
N SER A 179 1.30 8.41 6.92
CA SER A 179 1.56 7.49 8.03
C SER A 179 0.32 7.40 8.92
N GLY A 180 -0.12 6.19 9.20
CA GLY A 180 -1.31 5.95 10.02
C GLY A 180 -2.01 4.64 9.75
N SER A 181 -3.20 4.51 10.32
CA SER A 181 -4.05 3.33 10.16
C SER A 181 -5.35 3.68 9.44
N THR A 182 -5.81 2.77 8.58
CA THR A 182 -7.07 2.87 7.85
C THR A 182 -7.86 1.58 8.04
N TYR A 183 -9.16 1.73 8.23
CA TYR A 183 -10.11 0.62 8.29
C TYR A 183 -11.11 0.76 7.15
N THR A 184 -11.48 -0.37 6.56
CA THR A 184 -12.52 -0.46 5.53
C THR A 184 -13.54 -1.51 5.93
N LEU A 185 -14.80 -1.29 5.55
CA LEU A 185 -15.89 -2.25 5.69
C LEU A 185 -16.81 -2.15 4.47
#